data_d262854f06fd8232e1f627107c23d043
#
_entry.id   d262854f06fd8232e1f627107c23d043
#
_cell.length_a   1.000
_cell.length_b   1.000
_cell.length_c   1.000
_cell.angle_alpha   90.00
_cell.angle_beta   90.00
_cell.angle_gamma   90.00
#
_symmetry.space_group_name_H-M   'P 1'
#
loop_
_entity.id
_entity.type
_entity.pdbx_description
1 polymer ?
#
loop_
_entity_poly.entity_id
_entity_poly.type
_entity_poly.pdbx_seq_one_letter_code
_entity_poly.pdbx_strand_id
1 'polypeptide(L)'
;MGSIEKLSSQLYIIDDYDFQRAQRTGTYVLLGDDITLIETCASPSVPHILNGLKELNIALDAIRNIIVTHVHLDHAGGAGFLMTNCPNATLFVHSRGARHMIDPTKLIQGAKAVYGESFDKLYNPILPIPAERVCIVGEGDTLEIAANRTLTFYDTPGHAKHHISIYDSLTNGIFTGDTVGIYYRELTKYGVELYLPSTSPTQFQPDAMLESKERIKSLNVDCIYFGHYGASTNVSEVYRQLEFWLPVFLETGKEIFKTEEDLVTANNKLANSLFEIVQSHLTQQGIPTTHSLYEYMLKLEMDVNAKGIIHYLTQLKVGPV
;
A
#
# COMPACT_ATOMS: atom_id res chain seq x y z
N MET A 1 12.05 -19.39 -7.08
CA MET A 1 12.80 -19.05 -5.87
C MET A 1 11.82 -18.29 -4.99
N GLY A 2 11.52 -18.80 -3.80
CA GLY A 2 10.75 -18.05 -2.83
C GLY A 2 11.53 -16.78 -2.52
N SER A 3 10.85 -15.70 -2.53
CA SER A 3 11.48 -14.41 -2.43
C SER A 3 11.25 -13.89 -1.03
N ILE A 4 12.02 -14.44 -0.11
CA ILE A 4 12.12 -13.89 1.22
C ILE A 4 13.37 -13.04 1.28
N GLU A 5 13.23 -11.80 1.66
CA GLU A 5 14.35 -10.92 1.98
C GLU A 5 14.43 -10.71 3.49
N LYS A 6 15.62 -10.86 4.05
CA LYS A 6 15.88 -10.56 5.45
C LYS A 6 16.27 -9.10 5.59
N LEU A 7 15.43 -8.31 6.26
CA LEU A 7 15.66 -6.87 6.49
C LEU A 7 16.44 -6.62 7.78
N SER A 8 16.23 -7.46 8.82
CA SER A 8 16.99 -7.43 10.05
C SER A 8 17.04 -8.83 10.68
N SER A 9 17.59 -8.97 11.89
CA SER A 9 17.59 -10.26 12.61
C SER A 9 16.18 -10.76 12.94
N GLN A 10 15.21 -9.85 13.06
CA GLN A 10 13.83 -10.17 13.49
C GLN A 10 12.78 -9.59 12.54
N LEU A 11 13.14 -9.21 11.31
CA LEU A 11 12.23 -8.68 10.30
C LEU A 11 12.57 -9.25 8.94
N TYR A 12 11.56 -9.83 8.29
CA TYR A 12 11.63 -10.35 6.94
C TYR A 12 10.50 -9.74 6.10
N ILE A 13 10.66 -9.76 4.78
CA ILE A 13 9.61 -9.49 3.83
C ILE A 13 9.48 -10.69 2.89
N ILE A 14 8.24 -11.13 2.68
CA ILE A 14 7.88 -12.15 1.69
C ILE A 14 7.38 -11.40 0.47
N ASP A 15 7.87 -11.76 -0.70
CA ASP A 15 7.34 -11.26 -1.98
C ASP A 15 6.02 -11.98 -2.29
N ASP A 16 4.95 -11.23 -2.38
CA ASP A 16 3.60 -11.76 -2.55
C ASP A 16 3.29 -12.12 -4.00
N TYR A 17 4.17 -11.79 -4.94
CA TYR A 17 3.99 -11.99 -6.39
C TYR A 17 2.64 -11.46 -6.89
N ASP A 18 2.21 -10.34 -6.35
CA ASP A 18 0.95 -9.72 -6.71
C ASP A 18 0.89 -9.42 -8.22
N PHE A 19 -0.25 -9.72 -8.83
CA PHE A 19 -0.42 -9.69 -10.29
C PHE A 19 0.64 -10.50 -11.05
N GLN A 20 1.18 -11.56 -10.42
CA GLN A 20 2.26 -12.41 -10.96
C GLN A 20 3.57 -11.65 -11.22
N ARG A 21 3.81 -10.58 -10.46
CA ARG A 21 5.04 -9.79 -10.53
C ARG A 21 5.80 -9.84 -9.22
N ALA A 22 7.11 -10.08 -9.35
CA ALA A 22 8.01 -9.99 -8.22
C ALA A 22 8.14 -8.53 -7.73
N GLN A 23 8.28 -8.35 -6.43
CA GLN A 23 8.56 -7.08 -5.79
C GLN A 23 7.50 -5.99 -6.06
N ARG A 24 6.23 -6.39 -6.24
CA ARG A 24 5.12 -5.43 -6.33
C ARG A 24 4.53 -5.11 -4.96
N THR A 25 4.15 -6.12 -4.20
CA THR A 25 3.70 -5.99 -2.80
C THR A 25 4.43 -7.01 -1.95
N GLY A 26 4.44 -6.82 -0.64
CA GLY A 26 5.11 -7.73 0.27
C GLY A 26 4.46 -7.79 1.64
N THR A 27 4.43 -9.00 2.19
CA THR A 27 4.02 -9.26 3.56
C THR A 27 5.24 -9.25 4.48
N TYR A 28 5.25 -8.36 5.46
CA TYR A 28 6.30 -8.31 6.45
C TYR A 28 6.04 -9.31 7.57
N VAL A 29 7.11 -9.98 8.01
CA VAL A 29 7.09 -10.96 9.09
C VAL A 29 7.98 -10.44 10.22
N LEU A 30 7.35 -10.09 11.33
CA LEU A 30 8.01 -9.60 12.53
C LEU A 30 8.11 -10.76 13.53
N LEU A 31 9.36 -11.13 13.85
CA LEU A 31 9.61 -12.12 14.88
C LEU A 31 9.60 -11.46 16.26
N GLY A 32 8.90 -12.08 17.18
CA GLY A 32 8.73 -11.69 18.57
C GLY A 32 8.19 -12.85 19.37
N ASP A 33 7.75 -12.62 20.60
CA ASP A 33 7.01 -13.60 21.39
C ASP A 33 5.67 -13.91 20.69
N ASP A 34 5.07 -12.87 20.09
CA ASP A 34 3.92 -12.96 19.19
C ASP A 34 4.37 -12.68 17.74
N ILE A 35 4.36 -13.71 16.89
CA ILE A 35 4.67 -13.54 15.47
C ILE A 35 3.58 -12.68 14.83
N THR A 36 4.02 -11.61 14.20
CA THR A 36 3.16 -10.57 13.61
C THR A 36 3.41 -10.45 12.11
N LEU A 37 2.34 -10.42 11.33
CA LEU A 37 2.38 -10.12 9.91
C LEU A 37 1.86 -8.70 9.66
N ILE A 38 2.49 -7.96 8.77
CA ILE A 38 1.99 -6.67 8.28
C ILE A 38 1.80 -6.77 6.78
N GLU A 39 0.60 -6.42 6.31
CA GLU A 39 0.02 -6.61 4.99
C GLU A 39 -0.31 -8.08 4.67
N THR A 40 -1.25 -8.26 3.75
CA THR A 40 -1.74 -9.58 3.34
C THR A 40 -1.94 -9.70 1.82
N CYS A 41 -1.67 -8.62 1.11
CA CYS A 41 -1.90 -8.54 -0.33
C CYS A 41 -3.33 -8.92 -0.76
N ALA A 42 -3.52 -9.25 -2.03
CA ALA A 42 -4.75 -9.83 -2.56
C ALA A 42 -4.81 -11.35 -2.31
N SER A 43 -6.01 -11.92 -2.26
CA SER A 43 -6.20 -13.35 -1.99
C SER A 43 -5.43 -14.30 -2.92
N PRO A 44 -5.29 -14.04 -4.24
CA PRO A 44 -4.48 -14.90 -5.09
C PRO A 44 -2.99 -14.97 -4.69
N SER A 45 -2.49 -14.01 -3.93
CA SER A 45 -1.12 -13.96 -3.42
C SER A 45 -0.92 -14.73 -2.12
N VAL A 46 -1.98 -15.06 -1.37
CA VAL A 46 -1.89 -15.78 -0.09
C VAL A 46 -1.07 -17.08 -0.16
N PRO A 47 -1.14 -17.91 -1.22
CA PRO A 47 -0.27 -19.08 -1.35
C PRO A 47 1.23 -18.74 -1.31
N HIS A 48 1.67 -17.59 -1.80
CA HIS A 48 3.06 -17.13 -1.73
C HIS A 48 3.44 -16.77 -0.30
N ILE A 49 2.54 -16.09 0.43
CA ILE A 49 2.72 -15.79 1.86
C ILE A 49 2.89 -17.08 2.67
N LEU A 50 1.98 -18.05 2.48
CA LEU A 50 2.04 -19.35 3.17
C LEU A 50 3.32 -20.11 2.86
N ASN A 51 3.78 -20.08 1.61
CA ASN A 51 5.06 -20.71 1.22
C ASN A 51 6.24 -20.00 1.88
N GLY A 52 6.25 -18.67 1.92
CA GLY A 52 7.29 -17.90 2.60
C GLY A 52 7.35 -18.19 4.10
N LEU A 53 6.21 -18.27 4.77
CA LEU A 53 6.13 -18.66 6.19
C LEU A 53 6.69 -20.07 6.43
N LYS A 54 6.36 -21.01 5.54
CA LYS A 54 6.92 -22.37 5.58
C LYS A 54 8.45 -22.38 5.40
N GLU A 55 8.99 -21.60 4.47
CA GLU A 55 10.45 -21.47 4.28
C GLU A 55 11.14 -20.86 5.49
N LEU A 56 10.47 -19.95 6.20
CA LEU A 56 10.93 -19.40 7.48
C LEU A 56 10.76 -20.35 8.67
N ASN A 57 10.18 -21.55 8.44
CA ASN A 57 9.82 -22.52 9.49
C ASN A 57 8.87 -21.94 10.54
N ILE A 58 7.95 -21.07 10.15
CA ILE A 58 6.93 -20.50 11.02
C ILE A 58 5.66 -21.34 10.94
N ALA A 59 5.23 -21.85 12.08
CA ALA A 59 3.96 -22.56 12.20
C ALA A 59 2.79 -21.57 12.11
N LEU A 60 1.74 -21.92 11.36
CA LEU A 60 0.62 -21.00 11.13
C LEU A 60 -0.20 -20.71 12.39
N ASP A 61 -0.20 -21.61 13.36
CA ASP A 61 -0.82 -21.43 14.67
C ASP A 61 0.03 -20.58 15.64
N ALA A 62 1.30 -20.30 15.29
CA ALA A 62 2.15 -19.38 16.03
C ALA A 62 1.90 -17.90 15.65
N ILE A 63 1.20 -17.63 14.53
CA ILE A 63 0.87 -16.27 14.12
C ILE A 63 -0.25 -15.75 15.02
N ARG A 64 0.01 -14.64 15.73
CA ARG A 64 -0.90 -14.00 16.66
C ARG A 64 -1.54 -12.74 16.11
N ASN A 65 -0.79 -11.97 15.33
CA ASN A 65 -1.23 -10.68 14.84
C ASN A 65 -1.11 -10.61 13.32
N ILE A 66 -2.14 -10.12 12.68
CA ILE A 66 -2.14 -9.70 11.28
C ILE A 66 -2.57 -8.24 11.27
N ILE A 67 -1.77 -7.35 10.70
CA ILE A 67 -2.02 -5.92 10.68
C ILE A 67 -2.13 -5.48 9.22
N VAL A 68 -3.12 -4.67 8.89
CA VAL A 68 -3.22 -4.05 7.56
C VAL A 68 -3.17 -2.54 7.69
N THR A 69 -2.36 -1.89 6.87
CA THR A 69 -2.24 -0.42 6.89
C THR A 69 -3.53 0.26 6.46
N HIS A 70 -4.23 -0.34 5.52
CA HIS A 70 -5.54 0.11 5.04
C HIS A 70 -6.28 -1.04 4.32
N VAL A 71 -7.54 -0.82 3.91
CA VAL A 71 -8.37 -1.92 3.40
C VAL A 71 -8.52 -1.95 1.88
N HIS A 72 -7.60 -1.37 1.11
CA HIS A 72 -7.53 -1.65 -0.31
C HIS A 72 -7.16 -3.11 -0.55
N LEU A 73 -7.64 -3.68 -1.67
CA LEU A 73 -7.61 -5.13 -1.85
C LEU A 73 -6.23 -5.71 -2.10
N ASP A 74 -5.31 -4.90 -2.57
CA ASP A 74 -3.89 -5.25 -2.74
C ASP A 74 -3.08 -5.17 -1.42
N HIS A 75 -3.72 -4.75 -0.32
CA HIS A 75 -3.14 -4.78 1.04
C HIS A 75 -3.92 -5.72 1.97
N ALA A 76 -5.24 -5.70 1.93
CA ALA A 76 -6.09 -6.39 2.88
C ALA A 76 -7.00 -7.47 2.26
N GLY A 77 -7.03 -7.60 0.94
CA GLY A 77 -7.92 -8.53 0.25
C GLY A 77 -7.70 -9.99 0.63
N GLY A 78 -6.45 -10.36 0.91
CA GLY A 78 -6.05 -11.68 1.34
C GLY A 78 -6.28 -12.00 2.82
N ALA A 79 -6.57 -10.99 3.66
CA ALA A 79 -6.63 -11.17 5.12
C ALA A 79 -7.61 -12.26 5.57
N GLY A 80 -8.83 -12.26 5.05
CA GLY A 80 -9.82 -13.29 5.38
C GLY A 80 -9.34 -14.69 5.00
N PHE A 81 -8.76 -14.85 3.81
CA PHE A 81 -8.23 -16.14 3.37
C PHE A 81 -7.00 -16.56 4.19
N LEU A 82 -6.07 -15.66 4.47
CA LEU A 82 -4.90 -15.95 5.31
C LEU A 82 -5.33 -16.37 6.72
N MET A 83 -6.32 -15.70 7.31
CA MET A 83 -6.83 -16.00 8.65
C MET A 83 -7.55 -17.35 8.76
N THR A 84 -8.04 -17.93 7.64
CA THR A 84 -8.54 -19.32 7.68
C THR A 84 -7.43 -20.33 7.93
N ASN A 85 -6.18 -19.98 7.61
CA ASN A 85 -4.99 -20.79 7.82
C ASN A 85 -4.28 -20.48 9.14
N CYS A 86 -4.54 -19.31 9.75
CA CYS A 86 -3.89 -18.84 10.98
C CYS A 86 -4.94 -18.81 12.11
N PRO A 87 -5.23 -19.95 12.79
CA PRO A 87 -6.38 -20.08 13.69
C PRO A 87 -6.31 -19.14 14.91
N ASN A 88 -5.11 -18.78 15.35
CA ASN A 88 -4.89 -17.96 16.54
C ASN A 88 -4.69 -16.47 16.25
N ALA A 89 -4.72 -16.06 14.97
CA ALA A 89 -4.46 -14.68 14.59
C ALA A 89 -5.67 -13.77 14.85
N THR A 90 -5.38 -12.54 15.25
CA THR A 90 -6.30 -11.40 15.31
C THR A 90 -5.91 -10.40 14.23
N LEU A 91 -6.88 -9.85 13.49
CA LEU A 91 -6.68 -8.78 12.54
C LEU A 91 -6.71 -7.42 13.25
N PHE A 92 -5.68 -6.61 13.07
CA PHE A 92 -5.61 -5.23 13.52
C PHE A 92 -5.85 -4.30 12.34
N VAL A 93 -6.82 -3.40 12.46
CA VAL A 93 -7.26 -2.54 11.36
C VAL A 93 -7.85 -1.23 11.90
N HIS A 94 -7.71 -0.15 11.12
CA HIS A 94 -8.32 1.13 11.44
C HIS A 94 -9.85 1.03 11.58
N SER A 95 -10.46 1.82 12.50
CA SER A 95 -11.89 1.79 12.81
C SER A 95 -12.81 1.93 11.59
N ARG A 96 -12.44 2.78 10.62
CA ARG A 96 -13.21 2.97 9.38
C ARG A 96 -13.08 1.80 8.42
N GLY A 97 -12.02 0.99 8.54
CA GLY A 97 -11.78 -0.21 7.73
C GLY A 97 -12.46 -1.47 8.28
N ALA A 98 -12.58 -1.59 9.61
CA ALA A 98 -13.00 -2.81 10.30
C ALA A 98 -14.30 -3.42 9.75
N ARG A 99 -15.33 -2.60 9.51
CA ARG A 99 -16.61 -3.04 8.94
C ARG A 99 -16.46 -3.74 7.58
N HIS A 100 -15.48 -3.32 6.78
CA HIS A 100 -15.23 -3.88 5.45
C HIS A 100 -14.48 -5.21 5.51
N MET A 101 -13.78 -5.47 6.60
CA MET A 101 -13.13 -6.77 6.85
C MET A 101 -14.14 -7.79 7.43
N ILE A 102 -15.10 -7.31 8.22
CA ILE A 102 -16.18 -8.15 8.79
C ILE A 102 -17.23 -8.48 7.71
N ASP A 103 -17.64 -7.48 6.94
CA ASP A 103 -18.55 -7.63 5.79
C ASP A 103 -17.95 -6.95 4.55
N PRO A 104 -17.27 -7.70 3.66
CA PRO A 104 -16.59 -7.14 2.50
C PRO A 104 -17.53 -6.79 1.33
N THR A 105 -18.83 -6.94 1.46
CA THR A 105 -19.80 -6.76 0.36
C THR A 105 -19.65 -5.40 -0.33
N LYS A 106 -19.56 -4.30 0.42
CA LYS A 106 -19.41 -2.94 -0.14
C LYS A 106 -18.02 -2.73 -0.73
N LEU A 107 -16.99 -3.31 -0.13
CA LEU A 107 -15.62 -3.25 -0.64
C LEU A 107 -15.52 -3.96 -2.00
N ILE A 108 -16.10 -5.15 -2.10
CA ILE A 108 -16.19 -5.93 -3.34
C ILE A 108 -16.94 -5.13 -4.43
N GLN A 109 -18.09 -4.54 -4.08
CA GLN A 109 -18.87 -3.73 -5.03
C GLN A 109 -18.06 -2.53 -5.55
N GLY A 110 -17.40 -1.81 -4.66
CA GLY A 110 -16.54 -0.67 -5.03
C GLY A 110 -15.38 -1.09 -5.93
N ALA A 111 -14.69 -2.16 -5.61
CA ALA A 111 -13.59 -2.67 -6.40
C ALA A 111 -14.04 -3.20 -7.78
N LYS A 112 -15.18 -3.88 -7.85
CA LYS A 112 -15.76 -4.30 -9.15
C LYS A 112 -16.07 -3.11 -10.07
N ALA A 113 -16.49 -1.98 -9.52
CA ALA A 113 -16.72 -0.77 -10.30
C ALA A 113 -15.41 -0.19 -10.89
N VAL A 114 -14.27 -0.41 -10.23
CA VAL A 114 -12.94 0.06 -10.68
C VAL A 114 -12.29 -0.90 -11.66
N TYR A 115 -12.32 -2.22 -11.36
CA TYR A 115 -11.55 -3.26 -12.07
C TYR A 115 -12.37 -4.07 -13.08
N GLY A 116 -13.72 -3.92 -13.08
CA GLY A 116 -14.62 -4.59 -14.03
C GLY A 116 -14.44 -6.10 -14.05
N GLU A 117 -14.35 -6.67 -15.27
CA GLU A 117 -14.21 -8.12 -15.50
C GLU A 117 -12.89 -8.71 -14.93
N SER A 118 -11.88 -7.88 -14.72
CA SER A 118 -10.60 -8.32 -14.14
C SER A 118 -10.68 -8.61 -12.65
N PHE A 119 -11.71 -8.11 -11.95
CA PHE A 119 -11.83 -8.18 -10.51
C PHE A 119 -11.65 -9.59 -9.94
N ASP A 120 -12.40 -10.57 -10.52
CA ASP A 120 -12.39 -11.94 -9.99
C ASP A 120 -11.00 -12.59 -10.09
N LYS A 121 -10.30 -12.34 -11.19
CA LYS A 121 -8.93 -12.84 -11.38
C LYS A 121 -7.92 -12.19 -10.44
N LEU A 122 -8.11 -10.89 -10.16
CA LEU A 122 -7.13 -10.10 -9.40
C LEU A 122 -7.29 -10.26 -7.89
N TYR A 123 -8.53 -10.47 -7.39
CA TYR A 123 -8.80 -10.30 -5.96
C TYR A 123 -9.55 -11.45 -5.29
N ASN A 124 -10.33 -12.27 -6.03
CA ASN A 124 -11.10 -13.34 -5.41
C ASN A 124 -10.23 -14.51 -4.92
N PRO A 125 -10.66 -15.20 -3.83
CA PRO A 125 -11.86 -14.96 -3.01
C PRO A 125 -11.62 -13.93 -1.90
N ILE A 126 -12.52 -12.98 -1.70
CA ILE A 126 -12.46 -12.07 -0.55
C ILE A 126 -13.38 -12.63 0.53
N LEU A 127 -12.80 -13.10 1.62
CA LEU A 127 -13.51 -13.77 2.70
C LEU A 127 -13.77 -12.83 3.87
N PRO A 128 -14.97 -12.85 4.48
CA PRO A 128 -15.26 -12.10 5.71
C PRO A 128 -14.45 -12.64 6.88
N ILE A 129 -14.16 -11.77 7.85
CA ILE A 129 -13.46 -12.12 9.08
C ILE A 129 -14.46 -12.02 10.24
N PRO A 130 -14.57 -13.05 11.11
CA PRO A 130 -15.41 -13.00 12.30
C PRO A 130 -15.10 -11.78 13.16
N ALA A 131 -16.13 -11.05 13.62
CA ALA A 131 -15.96 -9.78 14.33
C ALA A 131 -15.11 -9.93 15.60
N GLU A 132 -15.19 -11.06 16.27
CA GLU A 132 -14.40 -11.39 17.46
C GLU A 132 -12.90 -11.59 17.19
N ARG A 133 -12.52 -11.69 15.93
CA ARG A 133 -11.13 -11.77 15.48
C ARG A 133 -10.62 -10.46 14.86
N VAL A 134 -11.37 -9.37 14.99
CA VAL A 134 -11.00 -8.04 14.49
C VAL A 134 -10.78 -7.10 15.68
N CYS A 135 -9.56 -6.58 15.78
CA CYS A 135 -9.18 -5.55 16.74
C CYS A 135 -9.11 -4.20 16.03
N ILE A 136 -9.84 -3.22 16.54
CA ILE A 136 -9.80 -1.86 16.02
C ILE A 136 -8.65 -1.13 16.69
N VAL A 137 -7.80 -0.50 15.85
CA VAL A 137 -6.70 0.34 16.29
C VAL A 137 -6.73 1.71 15.61
N GLY A 138 -6.07 2.68 16.20
CA GLY A 138 -5.98 4.05 15.69
C GLY A 138 -4.85 4.80 16.36
N GLU A 139 -4.97 6.10 16.36
CA GLU A 139 -3.98 7.06 16.83
C GLU A 139 -3.48 6.80 18.25
N GLY A 140 -2.18 6.50 18.37
CA GLY A 140 -1.50 6.33 19.66
C GLY A 140 -1.70 4.96 20.31
N ASP A 141 -2.52 4.07 19.73
CA ASP A 141 -2.64 2.70 20.23
C ASP A 141 -1.31 1.96 20.08
N THR A 142 -1.08 0.99 20.94
CA THR A 142 0.17 0.21 20.96
C THR A 142 -0.11 -1.28 21.02
N LEU A 143 0.80 -2.07 20.44
CA LEU A 143 0.81 -3.53 20.49
C LEU A 143 2.21 -4.01 20.86
N GLU A 144 2.37 -4.58 22.05
CA GLU A 144 3.61 -5.25 22.45
C GLU A 144 3.64 -6.65 21.81
N ILE A 145 4.67 -6.93 21.03
CA ILE A 145 4.87 -8.22 20.35
C ILE A 145 6.08 -8.98 20.89
N ALA A 146 6.89 -8.34 21.71
CA ALA A 146 7.96 -8.91 22.54
C ALA A 146 8.33 -7.91 23.63
N ALA A 147 8.99 -8.37 24.70
CA ALA A 147 9.38 -7.54 25.85
C ALA A 147 10.19 -6.28 25.48
N ASN A 148 10.85 -6.26 24.32
CA ASN A 148 11.66 -5.14 23.84
C ASN A 148 11.15 -4.59 22.50
N ARG A 149 9.91 -4.93 22.07
CA ARG A 149 9.37 -4.54 20.78
C ARG A 149 7.91 -4.18 20.86
N THR A 150 7.63 -2.91 20.71
CA THR A 150 6.28 -2.34 20.70
C THR A 150 6.01 -1.72 19.33
N LEU A 151 4.86 -2.03 18.78
CA LEU A 151 4.31 -1.37 17.60
C LEU A 151 3.38 -0.23 18.05
N THR A 152 3.54 0.95 17.46
CA THR A 152 2.66 2.11 17.73
C THR A 152 1.93 2.49 16.45
N PHE A 153 0.61 2.67 16.54
CA PHE A 153 -0.24 3.01 15.42
C PHE A 153 -0.43 4.52 15.31
N TYR A 154 -0.37 5.03 14.10
CA TYR A 154 -0.61 6.44 13.79
C TYR A 154 -1.65 6.57 12.68
N ASP A 155 -2.66 7.41 12.88
CA ASP A 155 -3.57 7.76 11.80
C ASP A 155 -2.82 8.58 10.74
N THR A 156 -2.75 8.06 9.53
CA THR A 156 -2.04 8.67 8.41
C THR A 156 -2.92 8.72 7.17
N PRO A 157 -4.03 9.49 7.22
CA PRO A 157 -4.93 9.65 6.07
C PRO A 157 -4.25 10.39 4.93
N GLY A 158 -4.90 10.37 3.77
CA GLY A 158 -4.46 11.08 2.56
C GLY A 158 -4.58 10.18 1.34
N HIS A 159 -3.96 9.01 1.35
CA HIS A 159 -4.24 7.95 0.38
C HIS A 159 -5.65 7.38 0.59
N ALA A 160 -5.98 7.04 1.83
CA ALA A 160 -7.30 6.58 2.23
C ALA A 160 -7.66 7.10 3.64
N LYS A 161 -8.97 7.28 3.92
CA LYS A 161 -9.46 7.73 5.24
C LYS A 161 -9.34 6.67 6.35
N HIS A 162 -9.05 5.44 5.98
CA HIS A 162 -8.86 4.29 6.88
C HIS A 162 -7.41 3.82 6.91
N HIS A 163 -6.47 4.72 6.63
CA HIS A 163 -5.05 4.43 6.58
C HIS A 163 -4.38 4.70 7.92
N ILE A 164 -3.56 3.74 8.37
CA ILE A 164 -2.66 3.84 9.52
C ILE A 164 -1.24 3.50 9.11
N SER A 165 -0.28 4.12 9.76
CA SER A 165 1.13 3.71 9.70
C SER A 165 1.51 3.06 11.03
N ILE A 166 2.45 2.11 11.00
CA ILE A 166 2.84 1.31 12.15
C ILE A 166 4.33 1.53 12.43
N TYR A 167 4.65 2.21 13.52
CA TYR A 167 6.02 2.41 13.98
C TYR A 167 6.49 1.18 14.77
N ASP A 168 7.69 0.71 14.48
CA ASP A 168 8.35 -0.40 15.15
C ASP A 168 9.51 0.10 16.01
N SER A 169 9.36 0.00 17.32
CA SER A 169 10.36 0.49 18.28
C SER A 169 11.71 -0.23 18.19
N LEU A 170 11.74 -1.49 17.73
CA LEU A 170 12.97 -2.27 17.65
C LEU A 170 13.87 -1.82 16.50
N THR A 171 13.27 -1.48 15.35
CA THR A 171 14.02 -1.09 14.15
C THR A 171 14.12 0.42 13.97
N ASN A 172 13.46 1.21 14.82
CA ASN A 172 13.21 2.64 14.59
C ASN A 172 12.69 2.89 13.16
N GLY A 173 11.83 1.99 12.67
CA GLY A 173 11.27 2.05 11.33
C GLY A 173 9.76 2.17 11.35
N ILE A 174 9.17 2.50 10.20
CA ILE A 174 7.73 2.67 10.08
C ILE A 174 7.18 2.01 8.81
N PHE A 175 6.10 1.24 8.96
CA PHE A 175 5.34 0.68 7.86
C PHE A 175 4.32 1.71 7.43
N THR A 176 4.44 2.20 6.20
CA THR A 176 3.68 3.37 5.74
C THR A 176 2.56 3.05 4.76
N GLY A 177 2.38 1.77 4.39
CA GLY A 177 1.46 1.44 3.31
C GLY A 177 1.71 2.35 2.12
N ASP A 178 0.68 3.09 1.69
CA ASP A 178 0.71 3.96 0.51
C ASP A 178 0.76 5.46 0.83
N THR A 179 0.77 5.83 2.12
CA THR A 179 0.61 7.26 2.48
C THR A 179 1.79 8.14 2.10
N VAL A 180 3.00 7.57 1.99
CA VAL A 180 4.20 8.29 1.50
C VAL A 180 4.62 7.87 0.09
N GLY A 181 3.72 7.16 -0.60
CA GLY A 181 3.90 6.72 -1.98
C GLY A 181 4.29 5.26 -2.13
N ILE A 182 4.48 4.87 -3.38
CA ILE A 182 4.84 3.53 -3.84
C ILE A 182 6.32 3.50 -4.17
N TYR A 183 7.04 2.49 -3.69
CA TYR A 183 8.44 2.26 -3.96
C TYR A 183 8.64 1.30 -5.14
N TYR A 184 9.32 1.75 -6.17
CA TYR A 184 9.66 0.94 -7.35
C TYR A 184 11.00 0.26 -7.16
N ARG A 185 11.07 -0.68 -6.20
CA ARG A 185 12.29 -1.37 -5.78
C ARG A 185 13.08 -1.98 -6.94
N GLU A 186 12.41 -2.45 -7.97
CA GLU A 186 13.04 -3.06 -9.15
C GLU A 186 14.00 -2.12 -9.91
N LEU A 187 13.90 -0.80 -9.71
CA LEU A 187 14.76 0.19 -10.35
C LEU A 187 16.12 0.35 -9.65
N THR A 188 16.25 -0.09 -8.41
CA THR A 188 17.50 0.05 -7.65
C THR A 188 18.69 -0.67 -8.27
N LYS A 189 18.45 -1.75 -9.03
CA LYS A 189 19.48 -2.45 -9.81
C LYS A 189 20.12 -1.58 -10.89
N TYR A 190 19.47 -0.47 -11.25
CA TYR A 190 19.98 0.56 -12.16
C TYR A 190 20.52 1.79 -11.43
N GLY A 191 20.57 1.76 -10.10
CA GLY A 191 20.97 2.89 -9.27
C GLY A 191 19.90 3.99 -9.16
N VAL A 192 18.64 3.68 -9.51
CA VAL A 192 17.51 4.61 -9.45
C VAL A 192 16.60 4.26 -8.29
N GLU A 193 16.33 5.22 -7.43
CA GLU A 193 15.28 5.14 -6.40
C GLU A 193 14.09 5.97 -6.87
N LEU A 194 12.93 5.35 -6.99
CA LEU A 194 11.68 6.02 -7.40
C LEU A 194 10.58 5.77 -6.38
N TYR A 195 10.00 6.87 -5.91
CA TYR A 195 8.85 6.89 -5.01
C TYR A 195 7.78 7.79 -5.61
N LEU A 196 6.64 7.23 -6.04
CA LEU A 196 5.55 7.99 -6.63
C LEU A 196 4.35 8.05 -5.69
N PRO A 197 3.59 9.16 -5.65
CA PRO A 197 2.37 9.24 -4.86
C PRO A 197 1.35 8.22 -5.33
N SER A 198 0.56 7.67 -4.40
CA SER A 198 -0.58 6.81 -4.66
C SER A 198 -1.87 7.59 -4.39
N THR A 199 -2.53 8.03 -5.46
CA THR A 199 -3.72 8.89 -5.41
C THR A 199 -4.98 8.09 -5.77
N SER A 200 -5.31 7.12 -4.92
CA SER A 200 -6.38 6.15 -5.15
C SER A 200 -7.78 6.78 -5.21
N PRO A 201 -8.67 6.31 -6.11
CA PRO A 201 -10.01 6.90 -6.24
C PRO A 201 -10.86 6.75 -4.99
N THR A 202 -11.71 7.72 -4.81
CA THR A 202 -12.75 8.10 -3.88
C THR A 202 -12.31 8.68 -2.55
N GLN A 203 -11.11 8.38 -2.04
CA GLN A 203 -10.71 8.82 -0.70
C GLN A 203 -9.45 9.69 -0.66
N PHE A 204 -8.81 9.88 -1.78
CA PHE A 204 -7.60 10.69 -1.88
C PHE A 204 -7.81 12.14 -1.41
N GLN A 205 -6.91 12.60 -0.54
CA GLN A 205 -6.88 13.96 0.01
C GLN A 205 -5.41 14.43 0.09
N PRO A 206 -4.97 15.28 -0.84
CA PRO A 206 -3.55 15.67 -0.95
C PRO A 206 -3.01 16.38 0.28
N ASP A 207 -3.78 17.29 0.88
CA ASP A 207 -3.35 18.03 2.06
C ASP A 207 -3.15 17.09 3.26
N ALA A 208 -4.09 16.16 3.47
CA ALA A 208 -3.96 15.14 4.51
C ALA A 208 -2.77 14.19 4.27
N MET A 209 -2.43 13.89 3.00
CA MET A 209 -1.24 13.09 2.66
C MET A 209 0.04 13.82 3.05
N LEU A 210 0.13 15.13 2.78
CA LEU A 210 1.29 15.93 3.17
C LEU A 210 1.38 16.08 4.69
N GLU A 211 0.26 16.28 5.39
CA GLU A 211 0.23 16.33 6.86
C GLU A 211 0.68 14.99 7.45
N SER A 212 0.22 13.86 6.91
CA SER A 212 0.64 12.52 7.32
C SER A 212 2.15 12.30 7.10
N LYS A 213 2.69 12.77 5.95
CA LYS A 213 4.13 12.73 5.68
C LYS A 213 4.92 13.56 6.71
N GLU A 214 4.49 14.80 7.05
CA GLU A 214 5.15 15.62 8.07
C GLU A 214 5.10 14.95 9.44
N ARG A 215 4.00 14.32 9.78
CA ARG A 215 3.87 13.52 10.99
C ARG A 215 4.89 12.40 11.06
N ILE A 216 4.97 11.57 10.00
CA ILE A 216 5.94 10.48 9.92
C ILE A 216 7.37 11.03 10.02
N LYS A 217 7.67 12.13 9.33
CA LYS A 217 8.95 12.81 9.38
C LYS A 217 9.34 13.25 10.80
N SER A 218 8.37 13.70 11.61
CA SER A 218 8.61 14.12 12.99
C SER A 218 9.02 12.97 13.93
N LEU A 219 8.76 11.72 13.57
CA LEU A 219 9.18 10.55 14.32
C LEU A 219 10.67 10.24 14.19
N ASN A 220 11.38 10.87 13.24
CA ASN A 220 12.80 10.69 12.97
C ASN A 220 13.19 9.20 12.82
N VAL A 221 12.45 8.48 11.97
CA VAL A 221 12.67 7.06 11.70
C VAL A 221 13.92 6.83 10.85
N ASP A 222 14.58 5.69 11.04
CA ASP A 222 15.75 5.27 10.28
C ASP A 222 15.39 4.52 8.98
N CYS A 223 14.15 4.00 8.89
CA CYS A 223 13.71 3.19 7.77
C CYS A 223 12.21 3.35 7.51
N ILE A 224 11.83 3.40 6.24
CA ILE A 224 10.45 3.27 5.78
C ILE A 224 10.26 1.90 5.14
N TYR A 225 9.21 1.17 5.58
CA TYR A 225 8.77 -0.10 5.03
C TYR A 225 7.49 0.15 4.22
N PHE A 226 7.53 -0.16 2.92
CA PHE A 226 6.43 0.13 1.99
C PHE A 226 5.48 -1.05 1.83
N GLY A 227 4.19 -0.79 1.66
CA GLY A 227 3.21 -1.81 1.28
C GLY A 227 3.52 -2.37 -0.11
N HIS A 228 3.92 -1.49 -1.05
CA HIS A 228 4.46 -1.88 -2.35
C HIS A 228 5.96 -2.17 -2.26
N TYR A 229 6.27 -3.29 -1.71
CA TYR A 229 7.50 -4.05 -1.52
C TYR A 229 8.78 -3.27 -1.20
N GLY A 230 9.37 -3.61 -0.07
CA GLY A 230 10.73 -3.24 0.28
C GLY A 230 10.86 -2.14 1.31
N ALA A 231 12.09 -1.87 1.65
CA ALA A 231 12.48 -0.91 2.68
C ALA A 231 13.44 0.12 2.12
N SER A 232 13.35 1.35 2.60
CA SER A 232 14.30 2.41 2.28
C SER A 232 14.84 3.05 3.54
N THR A 233 16.17 3.14 3.64
CA THR A 233 16.88 3.94 4.64
C THR A 233 17.18 5.35 4.14
N ASN A 234 16.86 5.65 2.89
CA ASN A 234 16.98 7.00 2.32
C ASN A 234 15.70 7.80 2.57
N VAL A 235 15.31 7.87 3.84
CA VAL A 235 14.03 8.44 4.31
C VAL A 235 13.80 9.86 3.81
N SER A 236 14.86 10.68 3.77
CA SER A 236 14.79 12.06 3.27
C SER A 236 14.43 12.13 1.79
N GLU A 237 14.91 11.18 0.99
CA GLU A 237 14.61 11.10 -0.45
C GLU A 237 13.15 10.69 -0.70
N VAL A 238 12.61 9.77 0.12
CA VAL A 238 11.18 9.41 0.05
C VAL A 238 10.30 10.65 0.22
N TYR A 239 10.56 11.46 1.27
CA TYR A 239 9.78 12.67 1.50
C TYR A 239 9.97 13.71 0.39
N ARG A 240 11.22 13.90 -0.08
CA ARG A 240 11.53 14.83 -1.16
C ARG A 240 10.80 14.46 -2.45
N GLN A 241 10.74 13.17 -2.80
CA GLN A 241 10.05 12.73 -4.00
C GLN A 241 8.54 12.86 -3.89
N LEU A 242 7.94 12.57 -2.74
CA LEU A 242 6.51 12.82 -2.53
C LEU A 242 6.18 14.32 -2.68
N GLU A 243 7.00 15.21 -2.08
CA GLU A 243 6.85 16.67 -2.20
C GLU A 243 7.01 17.16 -3.64
N PHE A 244 7.81 16.48 -4.44
CA PHE A 244 8.03 16.81 -5.84
C PHE A 244 6.90 16.26 -6.74
N TRP A 245 6.60 14.98 -6.64
CA TRP A 245 5.68 14.31 -7.56
C TRP A 245 4.21 14.64 -7.31
N LEU A 246 3.80 14.81 -6.06
CA LEU A 246 2.39 15.07 -5.75
C LEU A 246 1.89 16.38 -6.38
N PRO A 247 2.60 17.52 -6.28
CA PRO A 247 2.24 18.73 -7.02
C PRO A 247 2.23 18.55 -8.54
N VAL A 248 3.21 17.84 -9.11
CA VAL A 248 3.27 17.55 -10.55
C VAL A 248 2.00 16.82 -11.00
N PHE A 249 1.60 15.77 -10.29
CA PHE A 249 0.40 15.01 -10.59
C PHE A 249 -0.87 15.86 -10.49
N LEU A 250 -0.98 16.66 -9.41
CA LEU A 250 -2.14 17.51 -9.18
C LEU A 250 -2.27 18.64 -10.21
N GLU A 251 -1.19 19.33 -10.55
CA GLU A 251 -1.23 20.42 -11.52
C GLU A 251 -1.56 19.89 -12.93
N THR A 252 -0.95 18.77 -13.34
CA THR A 252 -1.30 18.10 -14.61
C THR A 252 -2.79 17.75 -14.64
N GLY A 253 -3.32 17.22 -13.51
CA GLY A 253 -4.73 16.91 -13.38
C GLY A 253 -5.64 18.14 -13.47
N LYS A 254 -5.28 19.23 -12.80
CA LYS A 254 -6.02 20.50 -12.83
C LYS A 254 -6.10 21.11 -14.24
N GLU A 255 -4.98 21.07 -14.99
CA GLU A 255 -4.94 21.58 -16.36
C GLU A 255 -5.86 20.81 -17.28
N ILE A 256 -5.80 19.47 -17.23
CA ILE A 256 -6.68 18.62 -18.04
C ILE A 256 -8.15 18.79 -17.64
N PHE A 257 -8.43 18.80 -16.33
CA PHE A 257 -9.79 18.92 -15.81
C PHE A 257 -10.48 20.26 -16.14
N LYS A 258 -9.72 21.33 -16.39
CA LYS A 258 -10.25 22.63 -16.85
C LYS A 258 -10.74 22.60 -18.29
N THR A 259 -10.15 21.75 -19.13
CA THR A 259 -10.37 21.72 -20.58
C THR A 259 -11.25 20.56 -21.03
N GLU A 260 -11.43 19.54 -20.19
CA GLU A 260 -12.21 18.34 -20.52
C GLU A 260 -13.50 18.28 -19.71
N GLU A 261 -14.63 18.18 -20.39
CA GLU A 261 -15.94 18.02 -19.75
C GLU A 261 -16.29 16.55 -19.48
N ASP A 262 -15.83 15.64 -20.36
CA ASP A 262 -16.03 14.22 -20.20
C ASP A 262 -14.98 13.60 -19.27
N LEU A 263 -15.45 13.05 -18.13
CA LEU A 263 -14.56 12.49 -17.09
C LEU A 263 -13.78 11.27 -17.55
N VAL A 264 -14.31 10.47 -18.49
CA VAL A 264 -13.60 9.29 -19.03
C VAL A 264 -12.43 9.77 -19.89
N THR A 265 -12.67 10.75 -20.74
CA THR A 265 -11.63 11.38 -21.57
C THR A 265 -10.58 12.07 -20.69
N ALA A 266 -11.01 12.80 -19.66
CA ALA A 266 -10.10 13.45 -18.71
C ALA A 266 -9.20 12.43 -18.00
N ASN A 267 -9.75 11.31 -17.50
CA ASN A 267 -8.98 10.23 -16.89
C ASN A 267 -7.94 9.66 -17.84
N ASN A 268 -8.33 9.31 -19.07
CA ASN A 268 -7.42 8.73 -20.05
C ASN A 268 -6.29 9.69 -20.45
N LYS A 269 -6.60 10.97 -20.64
CA LYS A 269 -5.60 12.01 -20.94
C LYS A 269 -4.63 12.17 -19.77
N LEU A 270 -5.14 12.24 -18.53
CA LEU A 270 -4.31 12.38 -17.35
C LEU A 270 -3.42 11.18 -17.16
N ALA A 271 -3.95 9.95 -17.25
CA ALA A 271 -3.16 8.73 -17.13
C ALA A 271 -1.99 8.70 -18.13
N ASN A 272 -2.25 9.04 -19.40
CA ASN A 272 -1.21 9.11 -20.43
C ASN A 272 -0.18 10.21 -20.13
N SER A 273 -0.61 11.40 -19.74
CA SER A 273 0.31 12.50 -19.41
C SER A 273 1.19 12.17 -18.21
N LEU A 274 0.64 11.60 -17.14
CA LEU A 274 1.42 11.15 -15.98
C LEU A 274 2.41 10.06 -16.38
N PHE A 275 1.99 9.09 -17.20
CA PHE A 275 2.87 8.06 -17.73
C PHE A 275 4.06 8.65 -18.52
N GLU A 276 3.79 9.57 -19.43
CA GLU A 276 4.83 10.21 -20.25
C GLU A 276 5.81 11.03 -19.41
N ILE A 277 5.33 11.76 -18.41
CA ILE A 277 6.16 12.54 -17.48
C ILE A 277 7.10 11.61 -16.72
N VAL A 278 6.58 10.56 -16.10
CA VAL A 278 7.41 9.61 -15.32
C VAL A 278 8.35 8.82 -16.23
N GLN A 279 7.89 8.38 -17.42
CA GLN A 279 8.74 7.68 -18.38
C GLN A 279 9.89 8.57 -18.85
N SER A 280 9.63 9.84 -19.17
CA SER A 280 10.66 10.80 -19.55
C SER A 280 11.70 10.98 -18.46
N HIS A 281 11.25 11.15 -17.21
CA HIS A 281 12.13 11.26 -16.05
C HIS A 281 13.03 10.02 -15.89
N LEU A 282 12.48 8.82 -15.96
CA LEU A 282 13.23 7.57 -15.84
C LEU A 282 14.20 7.35 -17.02
N THR A 283 13.79 7.72 -18.22
CA THR A 283 14.66 7.63 -19.42
C THR A 283 15.88 8.53 -19.27
N GLN A 284 15.71 9.74 -18.73
CA GLN A 284 16.83 10.65 -18.42
C GLN A 284 17.79 10.07 -17.36
N GLN A 285 17.30 9.17 -16.51
CA GLN A 285 18.11 8.43 -15.53
C GLN A 285 18.68 7.11 -16.09
N GLY A 286 18.53 6.85 -17.38
CA GLY A 286 19.10 5.69 -18.07
C GLY A 286 18.25 4.43 -18.04
N ILE A 287 17.00 4.50 -17.58
CA ILE A 287 16.07 3.36 -17.66
C ILE A 287 15.60 3.19 -19.11
N PRO A 288 15.83 2.03 -19.76
CA PRO A 288 15.44 1.81 -21.14
C PRO A 288 13.92 1.88 -21.31
N THR A 289 13.43 2.50 -22.39
CA THR A 289 12.00 2.57 -22.71
C THR A 289 11.34 1.21 -22.94
N THR A 290 12.14 0.14 -23.12
CA THR A 290 11.70 -1.24 -23.23
C THR A 290 11.60 -1.96 -21.89
N HIS A 291 11.88 -1.28 -20.77
CA HIS A 291 11.77 -1.89 -19.45
C HIS A 291 10.34 -2.33 -19.14
N SER A 292 10.16 -3.54 -18.61
CA SER A 292 8.84 -4.15 -18.37
C SER A 292 7.95 -3.35 -17.40
N LEU A 293 8.54 -2.49 -16.57
CA LEU A 293 7.82 -1.57 -15.69
C LEU A 293 6.82 -0.70 -16.47
N TYR A 294 7.23 -0.17 -17.62
CA TYR A 294 6.37 0.71 -18.41
C TYR A 294 5.12 0.02 -18.97
N GLU A 295 5.26 -1.24 -19.37
CA GLU A 295 4.18 -1.95 -20.05
C GLU A 295 3.02 -2.33 -19.13
N TYR A 296 3.34 -2.73 -17.89
CA TYR A 296 2.34 -3.33 -17.00
C TYR A 296 2.06 -2.46 -15.77
N MET A 297 3.10 -2.05 -15.05
CA MET A 297 2.91 -1.42 -13.74
C MET A 297 2.60 0.05 -13.87
N LEU A 298 3.46 0.79 -14.54
CA LEU A 298 3.34 2.24 -14.60
C LEU A 298 2.04 2.67 -15.29
N LYS A 299 1.60 1.97 -16.34
CA LYS A 299 0.31 2.25 -17.00
C LYS A 299 -0.87 2.01 -16.08
N LEU A 300 -0.90 0.87 -15.38
CA LEU A 300 -1.98 0.54 -14.45
C LEU A 300 -2.04 1.56 -13.30
N GLU A 301 -0.90 1.88 -12.71
CA GLU A 301 -0.83 2.81 -11.59
C GLU A 301 -1.15 4.24 -12.00
N MET A 302 -0.74 4.68 -13.18
CA MET A 302 -1.12 6.01 -13.68
C MET A 302 -2.61 6.10 -13.99
N ASP A 303 -3.26 5.02 -14.44
CA ASP A 303 -4.71 4.98 -14.60
C ASP A 303 -5.45 5.10 -13.26
N VAL A 304 -4.99 4.39 -12.22
CA VAL A 304 -5.54 4.49 -10.87
C VAL A 304 -5.31 5.89 -10.29
N ASN A 305 -4.10 6.44 -10.43
CA ASN A 305 -3.76 7.78 -9.97
C ASN A 305 -4.62 8.85 -10.66
N ALA A 306 -4.80 8.75 -11.97
CA ALA A 306 -5.65 9.67 -12.72
C ALA A 306 -7.09 9.66 -12.21
N LYS A 307 -7.68 8.48 -12.01
CA LYS A 307 -9.04 8.33 -11.47
C LYS A 307 -9.18 8.99 -10.10
N GLY A 308 -8.19 8.84 -9.22
CA GLY A 308 -8.22 9.46 -7.90
C GLY A 308 -8.13 10.98 -7.96
N ILE A 309 -7.25 11.52 -8.80
CA ILE A 309 -7.10 12.97 -8.98
C ILE A 309 -8.36 13.59 -9.60
N ILE A 310 -8.90 12.99 -10.67
CA ILE A 310 -10.14 13.51 -11.31
C ILE A 310 -11.31 13.42 -10.33
N HIS A 311 -11.43 12.34 -9.56
CA HIS A 311 -12.45 12.25 -8.52
C HIS A 311 -12.31 13.38 -7.48
N TYR A 312 -11.10 13.61 -6.97
CA TYR A 312 -10.81 14.69 -6.03
C TYR A 312 -11.19 16.06 -6.60
N LEU A 313 -10.80 16.36 -7.83
CA LEU A 313 -11.10 17.62 -8.49
C LEU A 313 -12.62 17.80 -8.74
N THR A 314 -13.33 16.71 -9.02
CA THR A 314 -14.79 16.71 -9.15
C THR A 314 -15.46 17.08 -7.83
N GLN A 315 -14.99 16.52 -6.70
CA GLN A 315 -15.51 16.86 -5.38
C GLN A 315 -15.30 18.35 -5.03
N LEU A 316 -14.17 18.92 -5.41
CA LEU A 316 -13.90 20.36 -5.20
C LEU A 316 -14.87 21.27 -5.97
N LYS A 317 -15.31 20.87 -7.20
CA LYS A 317 -16.30 21.64 -7.99
C LYS A 317 -17.70 21.61 -7.38
N VAL A 318 -18.07 20.48 -6.76
CA VAL A 318 -19.43 20.29 -6.22
C VAL A 318 -19.58 20.95 -4.83
N GLY A 319 -18.47 21.31 -4.18
CA GLY A 319 -18.45 21.79 -2.80
C GLY A 319 -18.55 20.65 -1.78
N PRO A 320 -18.25 20.90 -0.50
CA PRO A 320 -18.43 19.87 0.53
C PRO A 320 -19.91 19.52 0.69
N VAL A 321 -20.22 18.21 0.60
CA VAL A 321 -21.55 17.66 0.91
C VAL A 321 -21.74 17.60 2.42
#